data_ac485079bb176cc2ae6cacc724da2893
#
_entry.id   ac485079bb176cc2ae6cacc724da2893
#
_cell.length_a   1.000
_cell.length_b   1.000
_cell.length_c   1.000
_cell.angle_alpha   90.00
_cell.angle_beta   90.00
_cell.angle_gamma   90.00
#
_symmetry.space_group_name_H-M   'P 1'
#
loop_
_entity.id
_entity.type
_entity.pdbx_description
1 polymer ?
#
loop_
_entity_poly.entity_id
_entity_poly.type
_entity_poly.pdbx_seq_one_letter_code
_entity_poly.pdbx_strand_id
1 'polypeptide(L)'
;NFEAAGSAVTYDSTSFCPDSASTATSLSTGYKTYSGTINMDETKRIEYETITEQVKEQLGYKVGIITTVNLNHATPAAFYAKVASRNEYYNIGLQMIESGFDYFAGGGMLQPDGADGNQENIYDLAEEAGYKVIQTQAEAARLTAEDGKAIIIGQHLADSDALSYDFDRAANEWSLADYVEKGIEVLDNETGFFMMVEGGKIDWACHANDAGST
;
A
#
# COMPACT_ATOMS: atom_id res chain seq x y z
N ASN A 1 -25.91 1.75 -8.97
CA ASN A 1 -26.91 2.07 -7.95
C ASN A 1 -26.66 1.17 -6.73
N PHE A 2 -26.34 1.78 -5.57
CA PHE A 2 -26.16 1.08 -4.31
C PHE A 2 -27.46 1.15 -3.50
N GLU A 3 -27.76 0.12 -2.72
CA GLU A 3 -28.95 0.09 -1.84
C GLU A 3 -28.82 1.08 -0.67
N ALA A 4 -27.60 1.38 -0.26
CA ALA A 4 -27.30 2.39 0.75
C ALA A 4 -26.30 3.39 0.23
N ALA A 5 -26.49 4.64 0.56
CA ALA A 5 -25.58 5.75 0.23
C ALA A 5 -25.37 6.62 1.46
N GLY A 6 -24.18 7.20 1.58
CA GLY A 6 -23.83 8.10 2.65
C GLY A 6 -22.85 9.16 2.16
N SER A 7 -22.55 10.12 3.02
CA SER A 7 -21.52 11.13 2.76
C SER A 7 -20.46 11.08 3.85
N ALA A 8 -19.21 11.32 3.46
CA ALA A 8 -18.10 11.43 4.38
C ALA A 8 -17.50 12.83 4.32
N VAL A 9 -16.94 13.28 5.44
CA VAL A 9 -16.20 14.54 5.54
C VAL A 9 -14.72 14.24 5.54
N THR A 10 -14.01 14.77 4.55
CA THR A 10 -12.62 14.37 4.26
C THR A 10 -11.55 15.36 4.72
N TYR A 11 -11.90 16.54 5.26
CA TYR A 11 -10.91 17.50 5.78
C TYR A 11 -9.95 16.87 6.81
N ASP A 12 -8.72 17.34 6.86
CA ASP A 12 -7.75 16.99 7.91
C ASP A 12 -7.64 18.10 8.96
N SER A 13 -6.72 17.98 9.92
CA SER A 13 -6.55 18.97 10.99
C SER A 13 -5.98 20.32 10.52
N THR A 14 -5.52 20.43 9.29
CA THR A 14 -4.90 21.63 8.73
C THR A 14 -5.58 22.17 7.48
N SER A 15 -6.34 21.36 6.75
CA SER A 15 -6.84 21.71 5.44
C SER A 15 -8.23 21.14 5.13
N PHE A 16 -9.05 21.93 4.42
CA PHE A 16 -10.27 21.43 3.81
C PHE A 16 -9.99 20.55 2.58
N CYS A 17 -8.81 20.72 1.97
CA CYS A 17 -8.31 19.90 0.87
C CYS A 17 -7.10 19.10 1.39
N PRO A 18 -7.33 17.97 2.09
CA PRO A 18 -6.28 17.17 2.69
C PRO A 18 -5.47 16.42 1.64
N ASP A 19 -4.31 15.92 2.04
CA ASP A 19 -3.51 15.01 1.22
C ASP A 19 -3.85 13.54 1.48
N SER A 20 -3.23 12.64 0.72
CA SER A 20 -3.43 11.19 0.84
C SER A 20 -3.00 10.66 2.20
N ALA A 21 -1.93 11.22 2.80
CA ALA A 21 -1.41 10.75 4.09
C ALA A 21 -2.43 10.94 5.22
N SER A 22 -2.96 12.16 5.36
CA SER A 22 -3.94 12.48 6.40
C SER A 22 -5.31 11.83 6.18
N THR A 23 -5.75 11.71 4.92
CA THR A 23 -7.02 11.02 4.62
C THR A 23 -6.94 9.52 4.82
N ALA A 24 -5.85 8.88 4.38
CA ALA A 24 -5.64 7.45 4.61
C ALA A 24 -5.43 7.13 6.10
N THR A 25 -4.77 8.01 6.87
CA THR A 25 -4.72 7.92 8.33
C THR A 25 -6.13 7.91 8.92
N SER A 26 -7.02 8.79 8.45
CA SER A 26 -8.41 8.79 8.95
C SER A 26 -9.17 7.51 8.62
N LEU A 27 -8.90 6.88 7.48
CA LEU A 27 -9.49 5.60 7.09
C LEU A 27 -8.95 4.43 7.90
N SER A 28 -7.64 4.39 8.13
CA SER A 28 -6.96 3.28 8.79
C SER A 28 -7.08 3.29 10.32
N THR A 29 -7.23 4.49 10.93
CA THR A 29 -7.20 4.66 12.40
C THR A 29 -8.48 5.25 12.99
N GLY A 30 -9.29 5.93 12.18
CA GLY A 30 -10.44 6.72 12.66
C GLY A 30 -10.07 8.10 13.22
N TYR A 31 -8.79 8.48 13.21
CA TYR A 31 -8.32 9.77 13.73
C TYR A 31 -7.89 10.71 12.60
N LYS A 32 -8.04 12.01 12.82
CA LYS A 32 -7.49 13.04 11.93
C LYS A 32 -6.10 13.45 12.38
N THR A 33 -5.27 13.81 11.39
CA THR A 33 -3.92 14.30 11.60
C THR A 33 -3.60 15.47 10.66
N TYR A 34 -2.37 15.94 10.65
CA TYR A 34 -1.90 16.97 9.72
C TYR A 34 -1.60 16.40 8.34
N SER A 35 -1.80 17.23 7.31
CA SER A 35 -1.34 16.91 5.95
C SER A 35 0.11 16.44 5.95
N GLY A 36 0.38 15.36 5.22
CA GLY A 36 1.70 14.76 5.13
C GLY A 36 2.10 13.83 6.27
N THR A 37 1.30 13.73 7.33
CA THR A 37 1.58 12.85 8.48
C THR A 37 0.83 11.53 8.34
N ILE A 38 1.48 10.42 8.67
CA ILE A 38 0.91 9.07 8.59
C ILE A 38 0.80 8.47 10.00
N ASN A 39 -0.42 8.16 10.42
CA ASN A 39 -0.78 7.44 11.66
C ASN A 39 -0.12 7.98 12.95
N MET A 40 0.06 9.29 13.01
CA MET A 40 0.53 9.97 14.21
C MET A 40 -0.39 11.15 14.53
N ASP A 41 -0.40 11.56 15.79
CA ASP A 41 -1.14 12.73 16.23
C ASP A 41 -0.56 14.04 15.65
N GLU A 42 -1.25 15.14 15.86
CA GLU A 42 -0.84 16.46 15.38
C GLU A 42 0.51 16.92 15.96
N THR A 43 0.92 16.39 17.10
CA THR A 43 2.24 16.67 17.72
C THR A 43 3.35 15.78 17.17
N LYS A 44 3.02 14.77 16.34
CA LYS A 44 3.93 13.76 15.78
C LYS A 44 4.68 12.98 16.88
N ARG A 45 4.00 12.70 17.99
CA ARG A 45 4.57 12.00 19.16
C ARG A 45 3.75 10.79 19.58
N ILE A 46 2.46 10.78 19.27
CA ILE A 46 1.57 9.68 19.60
C ILE A 46 1.24 8.95 18.31
N GLU A 47 1.53 7.68 18.28
CA GLU A 47 1.22 6.79 17.18
C GLU A 47 -0.20 6.25 17.33
N TYR A 48 -0.93 6.18 16.22
CA TYR A 48 -2.25 5.59 16.18
C TYR A 48 -2.17 4.13 15.72
N GLU A 49 -2.89 3.27 16.40
CA GLU A 49 -3.08 1.89 15.99
C GLU A 49 -4.00 1.82 14.77
N THR A 50 -3.62 1.05 13.77
CA THR A 50 -4.39 0.88 12.54
C THR A 50 -5.38 -0.28 12.62
N ILE A 51 -6.44 -0.24 11.80
CA ILE A 51 -7.37 -1.37 11.68
C ILE A 51 -6.66 -2.66 11.24
N THR A 52 -5.62 -2.56 10.44
CA THR A 52 -4.82 -3.70 9.98
C THR A 52 -4.03 -4.36 11.10
N GLU A 53 -3.42 -3.56 12.00
CA GLU A 53 -2.80 -4.05 13.22
C GLU A 53 -3.84 -4.75 14.11
N GLN A 54 -4.98 -4.09 14.34
CA GLN A 54 -6.05 -4.64 15.19
C GLN A 54 -6.59 -5.98 14.68
N VAL A 55 -6.91 -6.11 13.40
CA VAL A 55 -7.44 -7.37 12.87
C VAL A 55 -6.39 -8.48 12.85
N LYS A 56 -5.12 -8.12 12.63
CA LYS A 56 -4.01 -9.08 12.72
C LYS A 56 -3.79 -9.57 14.15
N GLU A 57 -3.69 -8.66 15.11
CA GLU A 57 -3.39 -8.99 16.50
C GLU A 57 -4.57 -9.63 17.24
N GLN A 58 -5.77 -9.10 17.04
CA GLN A 58 -6.94 -9.52 17.83
C GLN A 58 -7.68 -10.70 17.20
N LEU A 59 -7.68 -10.79 15.86
CA LEU A 59 -8.43 -11.82 15.14
C LEU A 59 -7.52 -12.88 14.48
N GLY A 60 -6.20 -12.63 14.41
CA GLY A 60 -5.27 -13.52 13.73
C GLY A 60 -5.45 -13.52 12.21
N TYR A 61 -6.02 -12.45 11.65
CA TYR A 61 -6.23 -12.34 10.22
C TYR A 61 -4.91 -12.20 9.47
N LYS A 62 -4.87 -12.78 8.27
CA LYS A 62 -3.86 -12.39 7.28
C LYS A 62 -4.17 -11.00 6.74
N VAL A 63 -3.13 -10.24 6.38
CA VAL A 63 -3.28 -8.87 5.87
C VAL A 63 -2.60 -8.73 4.51
N GLY A 64 -3.33 -8.15 3.55
CA GLY A 64 -2.83 -7.80 2.23
C GLY A 64 -2.99 -6.31 1.92
N ILE A 65 -1.98 -5.73 1.27
CA ILE A 65 -1.95 -4.33 0.82
C ILE A 65 -1.63 -4.32 -0.67
N ILE A 66 -2.53 -3.77 -1.47
CA ILE A 66 -2.42 -3.74 -2.93
C ILE A 66 -2.64 -2.31 -3.42
N THR A 67 -1.78 -1.85 -4.32
CA THR A 67 -1.91 -0.51 -4.90
C THR A 67 -1.39 -0.46 -6.34
N THR A 68 -1.89 0.46 -7.14
CA THR A 68 -1.33 0.72 -8.48
C THR A 68 -0.17 1.72 -8.46
N VAL A 69 0.12 2.35 -7.31
CA VAL A 69 1.30 3.21 -7.11
C VAL A 69 2.38 2.48 -6.32
N ASN A 70 3.38 3.19 -5.80
CA ASN A 70 4.46 2.58 -5.02
C ASN A 70 3.94 2.01 -3.70
N LEU A 71 4.49 0.88 -3.28
CA LEU A 71 4.08 0.24 -2.03
C LEU A 71 4.31 1.11 -0.80
N ASN A 72 5.34 1.97 -0.80
CA ASN A 72 5.62 2.94 0.25
C ASN A 72 5.06 4.35 -0.01
N HIS A 73 4.08 4.47 -0.93
CA HIS A 73 3.29 5.71 -1.08
C HIS A 73 2.37 5.93 0.12
N ALA A 74 1.90 7.15 0.30
CA ALA A 74 1.19 7.55 1.52
C ALA A 74 -0.06 6.73 1.85
N THR A 75 -0.89 6.40 0.86
CA THR A 75 -2.14 5.65 1.08
C THR A 75 -1.90 4.22 1.55
N PRO A 76 -1.11 3.38 0.86
CA PRO A 76 -0.81 2.05 1.37
C PRO A 76 -0.04 2.11 2.70
N ALA A 77 0.90 3.07 2.85
CA ALA A 77 1.68 3.25 4.07
C ALA A 77 0.81 3.49 5.30
N ALA A 78 -0.31 4.19 5.17
CA ALA A 78 -1.21 4.46 6.29
C ALA A 78 -1.89 3.19 6.86
N PHE A 79 -1.73 2.04 6.23
CA PHE A 79 -2.23 0.78 6.77
C PHE A 79 -1.15 -0.04 7.51
N TYR A 80 0.13 0.42 7.53
CA TYR A 80 1.21 -0.33 8.20
C TYR A 80 2.31 0.54 8.80
N ALA A 81 2.41 1.83 8.46
CA ALA A 81 3.51 2.69 8.90
C ALA A 81 3.03 3.86 9.76
N LYS A 82 3.93 4.39 10.57
CA LYS A 82 3.73 5.53 11.48
C LYS A 82 4.93 6.46 11.34
N VAL A 83 4.77 7.54 10.56
CA VAL A 83 5.86 8.47 10.27
C VAL A 83 5.39 9.93 10.31
N ALA A 84 6.29 10.81 10.70
CA ALA A 84 6.03 12.24 10.78
C ALA A 84 5.86 12.90 9.41
N SER A 85 6.38 12.28 8.36
CA SER A 85 6.27 12.74 6.99
C SER A 85 6.12 11.58 5.99
N ARG A 86 5.15 11.70 5.08
CA ARG A 86 4.96 10.76 3.97
C ARG A 86 6.17 10.63 3.04
N ASN A 87 7.13 11.54 3.14
CA ASN A 87 8.35 11.53 2.32
C ASN A 87 9.47 10.70 2.97
N GLU A 88 9.24 10.11 4.12
CA GLU A 88 10.18 9.19 4.77
C GLU A 88 10.12 7.79 4.13
N TYR A 89 10.27 7.72 2.80
CA TYR A 89 10.04 6.51 2.01
C TYR A 89 10.81 5.29 2.49
N TYR A 90 12.07 5.48 2.86
CA TYR A 90 12.89 4.38 3.38
C TYR A 90 12.36 3.85 4.72
N ASN A 91 12.04 4.75 5.67
CA ASN A 91 11.46 4.37 6.96
C ASN A 91 10.10 3.69 6.80
N ILE A 92 9.28 4.14 5.85
CA ILE A 92 8.02 3.50 5.50
C ILE A 92 8.27 2.08 4.99
N GLY A 93 9.29 1.88 4.13
CA GLY A 93 9.67 0.56 3.64
C GLY A 93 10.14 -0.39 4.75
N LEU A 94 10.92 0.11 5.72
CA LEU A 94 11.31 -0.68 6.89
C LEU A 94 10.08 -1.12 7.71
N GLN A 95 9.15 -0.20 7.97
CA GLN A 95 7.93 -0.52 8.71
C GLN A 95 6.99 -1.46 7.94
N MET A 96 7.01 -1.44 6.60
CA MET A 96 6.32 -2.44 5.78
C MET A 96 6.82 -3.86 6.11
N ILE A 97 8.12 -4.05 6.18
CA ILE A 97 8.73 -5.33 6.54
C ILE A 97 8.40 -5.71 7.98
N GLU A 98 8.55 -4.77 8.91
CA GLU A 98 8.29 -4.95 10.35
C GLU A 98 6.81 -5.29 10.65
N SER A 99 5.86 -4.82 9.83
CA SER A 99 4.43 -5.14 9.97
C SER A 99 4.17 -6.65 9.94
N GLY A 100 5.03 -7.38 9.26
CA GLY A 100 4.90 -8.81 9.06
C GLY A 100 3.59 -9.21 8.36
N PHE A 101 2.98 -8.31 7.58
CA PHE A 101 1.77 -8.61 6.80
C PHE A 101 2.07 -9.64 5.72
N ASP A 102 1.04 -10.27 5.21
CA ASP A 102 1.20 -11.53 4.48
C ASP A 102 1.34 -11.32 2.97
N TYR A 103 0.79 -10.22 2.44
CA TYR A 103 0.78 -9.96 1.00
C TYR A 103 0.89 -8.47 0.69
N PHE A 104 1.89 -8.11 -0.09
CA PHE A 104 2.01 -6.79 -0.70
C PHE A 104 2.11 -6.93 -2.20
N ALA A 105 1.38 -6.09 -2.95
CA ALA A 105 1.48 -6.11 -4.41
C ALA A 105 1.25 -4.71 -5.01
N GLY A 106 2.04 -4.35 -6.01
CA GLY A 106 1.90 -3.05 -6.65
C GLY A 106 3.12 -2.56 -7.41
N GLY A 107 3.32 -1.26 -7.41
CA GLY A 107 4.52 -0.61 -7.93
C GLY A 107 5.75 -0.89 -7.07
N GLY A 108 6.90 -0.40 -7.53
CA GLY A 108 8.15 -0.51 -6.80
C GLY A 108 8.20 0.36 -5.55
N MET A 109 9.31 0.28 -4.83
CA MET A 109 9.58 1.13 -3.67
C MET A 109 10.29 2.39 -4.09
N LEU A 110 9.85 3.55 -3.60
CA LEU A 110 10.60 4.79 -3.72
C LEU A 110 11.80 4.76 -2.76
N GLN A 111 12.95 5.20 -3.22
CA GLN A 111 14.19 5.27 -2.44
C GLN A 111 14.52 3.97 -1.68
N PRO A 112 14.57 2.82 -2.35
CA PRO A 112 14.77 1.54 -1.68
C PRO A 112 16.13 1.42 -0.97
N ASP A 113 17.14 2.22 -1.38
CA ASP A 113 18.47 2.31 -0.77
C ASP A 113 18.64 3.59 0.09
N GLY A 114 17.53 4.20 0.52
CA GLY A 114 17.52 5.49 1.21
C GLY A 114 17.62 6.69 0.27
N ALA A 115 17.44 7.88 0.82
CA ALA A 115 17.44 9.13 0.04
C ALA A 115 18.79 9.42 -0.67
N ASP A 116 19.88 9.00 -0.07
CA ASP A 116 21.24 9.19 -0.59
C ASP A 116 21.79 7.92 -1.29
N GLY A 117 20.99 6.86 -1.40
CA GLY A 117 21.37 5.58 -2.01
C GLY A 117 22.52 4.87 -1.29
N ASN A 118 22.62 5.02 0.03
CA ASN A 118 23.71 4.50 0.85
C ASN A 118 23.25 3.60 2.01
N GLN A 119 21.98 3.26 2.03
CA GLN A 119 21.40 2.34 2.99
C GLN A 119 21.24 0.94 2.36
N GLU A 120 21.02 -0.06 3.19
CA GLU A 120 20.75 -1.41 2.74
C GLU A 120 19.42 -1.46 1.96
N ASN A 121 19.38 -2.23 0.89
CA ASN A 121 18.22 -2.24 0.01
C ASN A 121 17.01 -2.88 0.70
N ILE A 122 15.86 -2.20 0.65
CA ILE A 122 14.60 -2.68 1.27
C ILE A 122 14.19 -4.06 0.76
N TYR A 123 14.45 -4.40 -0.49
CA TYR A 123 14.12 -5.71 -1.03
C TYR A 123 14.98 -6.82 -0.42
N ASP A 124 16.28 -6.56 -0.23
CA ASP A 124 17.19 -7.52 0.42
C ASP A 124 16.78 -7.73 1.88
N LEU A 125 16.48 -6.64 2.61
CA LEU A 125 15.96 -6.70 3.98
C LEU A 125 14.63 -7.46 4.07
N ALA A 126 13.75 -7.33 3.06
CA ALA A 126 12.50 -8.07 3.02
C ALA A 126 12.74 -9.57 2.84
N GLU A 127 13.67 -9.96 1.97
CA GLU A 127 14.05 -11.37 1.80
C GLU A 127 14.66 -11.96 3.10
N GLU A 128 15.52 -11.20 3.78
CA GLU A 128 16.07 -11.59 5.09
C GLU A 128 14.98 -11.74 6.16
N ALA A 129 13.93 -10.95 6.12
CA ALA A 129 12.76 -11.04 6.99
C ALA A 129 11.77 -12.15 6.59
N GLY A 130 12.10 -12.92 5.55
CA GLY A 130 11.34 -14.09 5.11
C GLY A 130 10.22 -13.80 4.11
N TYR A 131 10.23 -12.64 3.46
CA TYR A 131 9.36 -12.38 2.33
C TYR A 131 9.92 -13.01 1.05
N LYS A 132 9.04 -13.48 0.19
CA LYS A 132 9.36 -13.76 -1.20
C LYS A 132 9.18 -12.47 -2.00
N VAL A 133 10.29 -11.86 -2.45
CA VAL A 133 10.25 -10.70 -3.34
C VAL A 133 10.16 -11.17 -4.79
N ILE A 134 9.05 -10.88 -5.44
CA ILE A 134 8.70 -11.40 -6.75
C ILE A 134 8.55 -10.24 -7.73
N GLN A 135 9.31 -10.28 -8.82
CA GLN A 135 9.33 -9.23 -9.84
C GLN A 135 8.92 -9.76 -11.23
N THR A 136 8.49 -11.00 -11.32
CA THR A 136 8.00 -11.57 -12.58
C THR A 136 6.60 -12.14 -12.43
N GLN A 137 5.77 -11.94 -13.43
CA GLN A 137 4.41 -12.50 -13.44
C GLN A 137 4.41 -14.02 -13.42
N ALA A 138 5.40 -14.66 -14.04
CA ALA A 138 5.50 -16.11 -14.09
C ALA A 138 5.75 -16.72 -12.70
N GLU A 139 6.48 -16.03 -11.83
CA GLU A 139 6.68 -16.42 -10.43
C GLU A 139 5.45 -16.08 -9.60
N ALA A 140 4.90 -14.87 -9.76
CA ALA A 140 3.70 -14.44 -9.07
C ALA A 140 2.50 -15.37 -9.34
N ALA A 141 2.35 -15.86 -10.58
CA ALA A 141 1.29 -16.78 -10.95
C ALA A 141 1.37 -18.15 -10.23
N ARG A 142 2.56 -18.55 -9.77
CA ARG A 142 2.77 -19.82 -9.04
C ARG A 142 2.59 -19.70 -7.53
N LEU A 143 2.50 -18.47 -7.02
CA LEU A 143 2.36 -18.24 -5.60
C LEU A 143 1.05 -18.83 -5.08
N THR A 144 1.11 -19.47 -3.92
CA THR A 144 -0.02 -20.11 -3.23
C THR A 144 -0.06 -19.71 -1.76
N ALA A 145 -1.13 -20.06 -1.06
CA ALA A 145 -1.27 -19.81 0.38
C ALA A 145 -0.19 -20.50 1.26
N GLU A 146 0.49 -21.52 0.73
CA GLU A 146 1.55 -22.26 1.44
C GLU A 146 2.92 -21.56 1.36
N ASP A 147 3.06 -20.59 0.47
CA ASP A 147 4.34 -19.92 0.19
C ASP A 147 4.76 -18.88 1.25
N GLY A 148 3.88 -18.56 2.18
CA GLY A 148 4.14 -17.60 3.24
C GLY A 148 3.98 -16.14 2.78
N LYS A 149 4.82 -15.25 3.32
CA LYS A 149 4.74 -13.82 3.03
C LYS A 149 5.33 -13.48 1.67
N ALA A 150 4.67 -12.60 0.92
CA ALA A 150 5.10 -12.20 -0.42
C ALA A 150 4.99 -10.70 -0.66
N ILE A 151 5.95 -10.17 -1.42
CA ILE A 151 5.94 -8.83 -1.99
C ILE A 151 6.03 -8.99 -3.51
N ILE A 152 4.98 -8.62 -4.23
CA ILE A 152 4.95 -8.69 -5.69
C ILE A 152 5.07 -7.28 -6.27
N ILE A 153 6.15 -7.05 -6.99
CA ILE A 153 6.39 -5.81 -7.74
C ILE A 153 6.01 -6.03 -9.20
N GLY A 154 5.32 -5.08 -9.78
CA GLY A 154 4.97 -5.14 -11.20
C GLY A 154 6.18 -5.39 -12.09
N GLN A 155 6.09 -6.39 -12.98
CA GLN A 155 7.18 -6.73 -13.90
C GLN A 155 7.56 -5.57 -14.82
N HIS A 156 6.60 -4.75 -15.17
CA HIS A 156 6.77 -3.52 -15.93
C HIS A 156 6.28 -2.35 -15.08
N LEU A 157 7.14 -1.40 -14.86
CA LEU A 157 6.84 -0.20 -14.10
C LEU A 157 6.85 1.01 -15.04
N ALA A 158 5.88 1.89 -14.85
CA ALA A 158 5.74 3.14 -15.57
C ALA A 158 6.42 4.29 -14.80
N ASP A 159 5.92 5.49 -14.98
CA ASP A 159 6.41 6.70 -14.31
C ASP A 159 6.51 6.54 -12.80
N SER A 160 7.62 6.98 -12.24
CA SER A 160 7.92 6.92 -10.80
C SER A 160 7.81 5.51 -10.20
N ASP A 161 8.16 4.48 -10.97
CA ASP A 161 8.09 3.08 -10.55
C ASP A 161 6.70 2.59 -10.10
N ALA A 162 5.63 3.24 -10.57
CA ALA A 162 4.25 2.80 -10.39
C ALA A 162 3.84 1.79 -11.48
N LEU A 163 2.71 1.11 -11.29
CA LEU A 163 2.12 0.28 -12.35
C LEU A 163 1.65 1.15 -13.52
N SER A 164 1.52 0.56 -14.71
CA SER A 164 0.94 1.24 -15.86
C SER A 164 -0.50 1.70 -15.58
N TYR A 165 -0.95 2.76 -16.24
CA TYR A 165 -2.39 3.03 -16.31
C TYR A 165 -3.09 1.86 -17.01
N ASP A 166 -4.29 1.51 -16.58
CA ASP A 166 -4.98 0.35 -17.17
C ASP A 166 -5.22 0.51 -18.67
N PHE A 167 -5.43 1.74 -19.13
CA PHE A 167 -5.57 2.07 -20.55
C PHE A 167 -4.28 1.86 -21.36
N ASP A 168 -3.11 2.08 -20.76
CA ASP A 168 -1.79 1.95 -21.38
C ASP A 168 -1.17 0.57 -21.15
N ARG A 169 -1.77 -0.24 -20.31
CA ARG A 169 -1.26 -1.55 -19.91
C ARG A 169 -1.17 -2.50 -21.10
N ALA A 170 -0.03 -3.14 -21.27
CA ALA A 170 0.11 -4.19 -22.28
C ALA A 170 -0.72 -5.43 -21.90
N ALA A 171 -1.17 -6.16 -22.89
CA ALA A 171 -2.05 -7.33 -22.70
C ALA A 171 -1.43 -8.45 -21.83
N ASN A 172 -0.11 -8.44 -21.67
CA ASN A 172 0.65 -9.39 -20.84
C ASN A 172 1.05 -8.80 -19.49
N GLU A 173 0.61 -7.61 -19.13
CA GLU A 173 0.79 -7.04 -17.80
C GLU A 173 -0.42 -7.32 -16.91
N TRP A 174 -0.20 -7.61 -15.65
CA TRP A 174 -1.27 -7.78 -14.69
C TRP A 174 -1.98 -6.45 -14.39
N SER A 175 -3.29 -6.51 -14.37
CA SER A 175 -4.16 -5.44 -13.89
C SER A 175 -4.23 -5.43 -12.36
N LEU A 176 -4.79 -4.37 -11.79
CA LEU A 176 -5.11 -4.36 -10.36
C LEU A 176 -5.99 -5.55 -9.95
N ALA A 177 -6.92 -5.96 -10.82
CA ALA A 177 -7.78 -7.11 -10.58
C ALA A 177 -7.00 -8.43 -10.49
N ASP A 178 -5.96 -8.62 -11.33
CA ASP A 178 -5.12 -9.82 -11.28
C ASP A 178 -4.32 -9.90 -9.97
N TYR A 179 -3.79 -8.77 -9.48
CA TYR A 179 -3.13 -8.71 -8.17
C TYR A 179 -4.08 -9.00 -7.02
N VAL A 180 -5.34 -8.54 -7.12
CA VAL A 180 -6.39 -8.80 -6.11
C VAL A 180 -6.78 -10.28 -6.13
N GLU A 181 -7.00 -10.88 -7.30
CA GLU A 181 -7.31 -12.31 -7.43
C GLU A 181 -6.21 -13.18 -6.81
N LYS A 182 -4.95 -12.87 -7.13
CA LYS A 182 -3.80 -13.56 -6.52
C LYS A 182 -3.72 -13.33 -5.01
N GLY A 183 -4.00 -12.11 -4.56
CA GLY A 183 -4.05 -11.79 -3.12
C GLY A 183 -5.12 -12.59 -2.37
N ILE A 184 -6.30 -12.77 -2.96
CA ILE A 184 -7.36 -13.62 -2.38
C ILE A 184 -6.87 -15.06 -2.27
N GLU A 185 -6.25 -15.60 -3.32
CA GLU A 185 -5.72 -16.98 -3.31
C GLU A 185 -4.66 -17.19 -2.21
N VAL A 186 -3.73 -16.23 -2.04
CA VAL A 186 -2.63 -16.32 -1.06
C VAL A 186 -3.11 -16.11 0.38
N LEU A 187 -4.08 -15.22 0.55
CA LEU A 187 -4.58 -14.84 1.88
C LEU A 187 -5.68 -15.78 2.38
N ASP A 188 -6.32 -16.56 1.51
CA ASP A 188 -7.43 -17.43 1.90
C ASP A 188 -6.99 -18.42 2.98
N ASN A 189 -7.79 -18.52 4.04
CA ASN A 189 -7.53 -19.36 5.19
C ASN A 189 -8.80 -19.49 6.07
N GLU A 190 -8.81 -20.42 7.03
CA GLU A 190 -9.94 -20.66 7.91
C GLU A 190 -10.26 -19.51 8.88
N THR A 191 -9.28 -18.70 9.23
CA THR A 191 -9.43 -17.58 10.19
C THR A 191 -10.02 -16.33 9.54
N GLY A 192 -9.62 -16.05 8.31
CA GLY A 192 -10.02 -14.88 7.54
C GLY A 192 -8.84 -13.95 7.22
N PHE A 193 -9.10 -12.96 6.39
CA PHE A 193 -8.11 -11.96 6.00
C PHE A 193 -8.72 -10.56 5.86
N PHE A 194 -7.86 -9.55 5.91
CA PHE A 194 -8.16 -8.18 5.55
C PHE A 194 -7.33 -7.79 4.33
N MET A 195 -7.92 -7.11 3.38
CA MET A 195 -7.23 -6.63 2.18
C MET A 195 -7.57 -5.16 1.95
N MET A 196 -6.54 -4.30 1.84
CA MET A 196 -6.66 -2.95 1.33
C MET A 196 -6.27 -2.94 -0.14
N VAL A 197 -7.09 -2.32 -0.97
CA VAL A 197 -6.88 -2.22 -2.43
C VAL A 197 -7.04 -0.76 -2.86
N GLU A 198 -6.04 -0.24 -3.54
CA GLU A 198 -6.02 1.15 -4.01
C GLU A 198 -5.81 1.24 -5.53
N GLY A 199 -6.69 1.98 -6.20
CA GLY A 199 -6.46 2.48 -7.55
C GLY A 199 -5.74 3.83 -7.54
N GLY A 200 -4.50 3.88 -7.02
CA GLY A 200 -3.79 5.14 -6.77
C GLY A 200 -3.49 5.97 -8.02
N LYS A 201 -3.38 5.34 -9.19
CA LYS A 201 -3.19 6.05 -10.47
C LYS A 201 -4.39 6.90 -10.89
N ILE A 202 -5.59 6.66 -10.34
CA ILE A 202 -6.78 7.50 -10.58
C ILE A 202 -6.52 8.93 -10.10
N ASP A 203 -5.93 9.10 -8.92
CA ASP A 203 -5.54 10.42 -8.40
C ASP A 203 -4.56 11.14 -9.32
N TRP A 204 -3.53 10.43 -9.82
CA TRP A 204 -2.56 11.00 -10.76
C TRP A 204 -3.18 11.44 -12.08
N ALA A 205 -4.08 10.63 -12.63
CA ALA A 205 -4.83 10.99 -13.83
C ALA A 205 -5.71 12.23 -13.58
N CYS A 206 -6.37 12.32 -12.43
CA CYS A 206 -7.15 13.50 -12.04
C CYS A 206 -6.27 14.75 -11.92
N HIS A 207 -5.09 14.65 -11.30
CA HIS A 207 -4.13 15.77 -11.24
C HIS A 207 -3.65 16.22 -12.63
N ALA A 208 -3.49 15.28 -13.55
CA ALA A 208 -3.14 15.56 -14.95
C ALA A 208 -4.31 16.08 -15.78
N ASN A 209 -5.53 16.10 -15.24
CA ASN A 209 -6.78 16.35 -15.98
C ASN A 209 -6.98 15.37 -17.16
N ASP A 210 -6.53 14.15 -17.01
CA ASP A 210 -6.65 13.08 -18.00
C ASP A 210 -7.90 12.23 -17.73
N ALA A 211 -9.01 12.64 -18.34
CA ALA A 211 -10.28 11.92 -18.22
C ALA A 211 -10.27 10.55 -18.95
N GLY A 212 -9.29 10.30 -19.81
CA GLY A 212 -9.15 9.02 -20.51
C GLY A 212 -8.59 7.92 -19.63
N SER A 213 -7.65 8.30 -18.74
CA SER A 213 -6.98 7.38 -17.82
C SER A 213 -7.65 7.30 -16.45
N THR A 214 -8.63 8.19 -16.15
CA THR A 214 -9.42 8.18 -14.92
C THR A 214 -10.58 7.20 -15.01
#